data_a89f05fbad9bcb9a8c064ec3cbc9920f
#
_entry.id   a89f05fbad9bcb9a8c064ec3cbc9920f
#
_cell.length_a   1.000
_cell.length_b   1.000
_cell.length_c   1.000
_cell.angle_alpha   90.00
_cell.angle_beta   90.00
_cell.angle_gamma   90.00
#
_symmetry.space_group_name_H-M   'P 1'
#
loop_
_entity.id
_entity.type
_entity.pdbx_description
1 polymer ?
#
loop_
_entity_poly.entity_id
_entity_poly.type
_entity_poly.pdbx_seq_one_letter_code
_entity_poly.pdbx_strand_id
1 'polypeptide(L)'
;MTRRILIRNARLVNEGRIVDGDLLVTDGRIDRIAGSITLAAEIEIDAAGAWLLPGTIDDQVHFREPGLTHKGCIASESAAAVAGGITSFMDMPNTRPPTLDMAAVDAKRSLAAAGSHANYAFHLGVSTHNLDAVAAADPTRIAGIKVFMGASTGDMLVDDPAVLERLFACAPTLLMAHCEDTPTILANEAAWRARCGDDIPFDAHPLIRSAEACYRFSSLAVGLARRHRARLHVLHLSTARELALFDDGPLAGKQITAEACLHHLLFDDSGYATLGSLLKCNPAVKTRQDRDALRAAVVSGRIDVIGTDHAPHTRAEKAAPYATAPSGLPLVQHALPALMELVHDGVLDRPTLVRRCSHAVADLFQIRDRGYLREGYWADLVLVADQDHAVDADPILGRCGWTPFAGRHFRSRVLTTLVSGQSAWQDGRLNPACRGEALQFDR
;
A
#
# COMPACT_ATOMS: atom_id res chain seq x y z
N MET A 1 -16.44 -30.89 -7.72
CA MET A 1 -16.35 -31.25 -6.28
C MET A 1 -16.20 -29.96 -5.51
N THR A 2 -16.99 -29.78 -4.48
CA THR A 2 -16.93 -28.61 -3.57
C THR A 2 -15.64 -28.67 -2.79
N ARG A 3 -14.76 -27.66 -2.92
CA ARG A 3 -13.49 -27.60 -2.20
C ARG A 3 -13.67 -26.91 -0.85
N ARG A 4 -13.33 -27.57 0.26
CA ARG A 4 -13.42 -27.02 1.60
C ARG A 4 -12.05 -26.89 2.27
N ILE A 5 -11.85 -25.77 2.96
CA ILE A 5 -10.70 -25.54 3.85
C ILE A 5 -11.27 -25.20 5.24
N LEU A 6 -10.84 -25.90 6.26
CA LEU A 6 -11.23 -25.61 7.64
C LEU A 6 -10.00 -25.13 8.42
N ILE A 7 -10.07 -23.89 8.93
CA ILE A 7 -9.07 -23.32 9.83
C ILE A 7 -9.61 -23.46 11.25
N ARG A 8 -8.89 -24.19 12.10
CA ARG A 8 -9.27 -24.48 13.49
C ARG A 8 -8.42 -23.71 14.50
N ASN A 9 -8.96 -23.51 15.68
CA ASN A 9 -8.24 -22.98 16.84
C ASN A 9 -7.55 -21.64 16.57
N ALA A 10 -8.19 -20.75 15.82
CA ALA A 10 -7.63 -19.44 15.47
C ALA A 10 -8.13 -18.34 16.41
N ARG A 11 -7.35 -17.28 16.55
CA ARG A 11 -7.78 -15.99 17.10
C ARG A 11 -8.18 -15.08 15.96
N LEU A 12 -9.47 -14.98 15.70
CA LEU A 12 -10.02 -14.16 14.63
C LEU A 12 -10.04 -12.69 15.04
N VAL A 13 -9.45 -11.81 14.23
CA VAL A 13 -9.48 -10.35 14.44
C VAL A 13 -10.32 -9.71 13.35
N ASN A 14 -11.51 -9.21 13.71
CA ASN A 14 -12.44 -8.62 12.77
C ASN A 14 -13.32 -7.56 13.43
N GLU A 15 -13.62 -6.46 12.73
CA GLU A 15 -14.59 -5.44 13.15
C GLU A 15 -14.40 -4.97 14.60
N GLY A 16 -13.16 -4.73 14.99
CA GLY A 16 -12.80 -4.23 16.32
C GLY A 16 -12.81 -5.28 17.43
N ARG A 17 -13.02 -6.58 17.11
CA ARG A 17 -13.12 -7.68 18.07
C ARG A 17 -12.04 -8.73 17.85
N ILE A 18 -11.74 -9.46 18.90
CA ILE A 18 -10.92 -10.67 18.88
C ILE A 18 -11.77 -11.79 19.44
N VAL A 19 -11.92 -12.90 18.70
CA VAL A 19 -12.73 -14.05 19.08
C VAL A 19 -11.97 -15.33 18.77
N ASP A 20 -11.94 -16.29 19.70
CA ASP A 20 -11.41 -17.62 19.42
C ASP A 20 -12.45 -18.44 18.67
N GLY A 21 -12.02 -19.19 17.65
CA GLY A 21 -12.94 -20.01 16.85
C GLY A 21 -12.34 -20.65 15.62
N ASP A 22 -13.24 -21.27 14.86
CA ASP A 22 -12.94 -21.92 13.59
C ASP A 22 -13.58 -21.13 12.44
N LEU A 23 -12.96 -21.22 11.25
CA LEU A 23 -13.47 -20.65 10.01
C LEU A 23 -13.47 -21.70 8.90
N LEU A 24 -14.63 -21.91 8.29
CA LEU A 24 -14.80 -22.79 7.12
C LEU A 24 -14.85 -21.97 5.83
N VAL A 25 -14.05 -22.38 4.86
CA VAL A 25 -14.09 -21.86 3.50
C VAL A 25 -14.71 -22.92 2.60
N THR A 26 -15.64 -22.54 1.74
CA THR A 26 -16.25 -23.40 0.71
C THR A 26 -16.19 -22.67 -0.65
N ASP A 27 -15.57 -23.30 -1.64
CA ASP A 27 -15.46 -22.78 -3.02
C ASP A 27 -14.95 -21.32 -3.08
N GLY A 28 -13.93 -21.03 -2.26
CA GLY A 28 -13.27 -19.73 -2.23
C GLY A 28 -13.92 -18.65 -1.36
N ARG A 29 -15.09 -18.93 -0.77
CA ARG A 29 -15.80 -18.00 0.12
C ARG A 29 -15.83 -18.49 1.56
N ILE A 30 -15.87 -17.55 2.50
CA ILE A 30 -16.11 -17.83 3.91
C ILE A 30 -17.55 -18.36 4.03
N ASP A 31 -17.67 -19.62 4.39
CA ASP A 31 -18.96 -20.31 4.51
C ASP A 31 -19.52 -20.20 5.93
N ARG A 32 -18.65 -20.38 6.96
CA ARG A 32 -19.04 -20.36 8.36
C ARG A 32 -17.93 -19.86 9.27
N ILE A 33 -18.32 -19.11 10.29
CA ILE A 33 -17.47 -18.71 11.43
C ILE A 33 -18.18 -19.14 12.71
N ALA A 34 -17.53 -19.95 13.54
CA ALA A 34 -18.12 -20.42 14.80
C ALA A 34 -17.04 -20.76 15.83
N GLY A 35 -17.40 -20.88 17.11
CA GLY A 35 -16.48 -21.29 18.17
C GLY A 35 -15.89 -22.70 17.94
N SER A 36 -16.64 -23.60 17.28
CA SER A 36 -16.12 -24.92 16.80
C SER A 36 -16.93 -25.39 15.60
N ILE A 37 -16.24 -25.97 14.62
CA ILE A 37 -16.84 -26.52 13.41
C ILE A 37 -16.45 -28.00 13.28
N THR A 38 -17.44 -28.90 13.21
CA THR A 38 -17.23 -30.36 13.13
C THR A 38 -17.33 -30.91 11.70
N LEU A 39 -17.55 -30.04 10.71
CA LEU A 39 -17.63 -30.44 9.31
C LEU A 39 -16.25 -30.91 8.79
N ALA A 40 -16.24 -32.00 8.03
CA ALA A 40 -15.04 -32.46 7.34
C ALA A 40 -14.68 -31.52 6.19
N ALA A 41 -13.40 -31.29 6.02
CA ALA A 41 -12.83 -30.52 4.92
C ALA A 41 -11.68 -31.29 4.26
N GLU A 42 -11.44 -31.03 2.97
CA GLU A 42 -10.32 -31.65 2.25
C GLU A 42 -8.96 -31.13 2.76
N ILE A 43 -8.95 -29.89 3.28
CA ILE A 43 -7.77 -29.28 3.86
C ILE A 43 -8.15 -28.79 5.26
N GLU A 44 -7.44 -29.25 6.27
CA GLU A 44 -7.55 -28.73 7.63
C GLU A 44 -6.24 -28.05 8.03
N ILE A 45 -6.34 -26.82 8.56
CA ILE A 45 -5.24 -26.01 9.06
C ILE A 45 -5.51 -25.81 10.56
N ASP A 46 -4.66 -26.38 11.42
CA ASP A 46 -4.69 -26.04 12.84
C ASP A 46 -3.88 -24.76 13.05
N ALA A 47 -4.57 -23.68 13.39
CA ALA A 47 -3.94 -22.40 13.68
C ALA A 47 -3.15 -22.40 15.00
N ALA A 48 -3.38 -23.37 15.89
CA ALA A 48 -2.71 -23.50 17.18
C ALA A 48 -2.68 -22.18 17.99
N GLY A 49 -3.77 -21.40 17.93
CA GLY A 49 -3.88 -20.10 18.59
C GLY A 49 -3.23 -18.93 17.86
N ALA A 50 -2.76 -19.10 16.61
CA ALA A 50 -2.29 -18.00 15.79
C ALA A 50 -3.43 -17.04 15.39
N TRP A 51 -3.06 -15.85 14.97
CA TRP A 51 -3.97 -14.77 14.60
C TRP A 51 -4.49 -14.97 13.17
N LEU A 52 -5.79 -15.08 13.01
CA LEU A 52 -6.46 -15.11 11.70
C LEU A 52 -7.03 -13.73 11.41
N LEU A 53 -6.47 -13.10 10.38
CA LEU A 53 -6.83 -11.74 9.95
C LEU A 53 -7.50 -11.80 8.57
N PRO A 54 -8.39 -10.85 8.22
CA PRO A 54 -8.69 -10.59 6.82
C PRO A 54 -7.40 -10.18 6.12
N GLY A 55 -7.24 -10.60 4.88
CA GLY A 55 -6.05 -10.28 4.09
C GLY A 55 -5.79 -8.79 3.99
N THR A 56 -4.54 -8.40 4.07
CA THR A 56 -4.14 -7.01 3.86
C THR A 56 -4.42 -6.59 2.43
N ILE A 57 -4.99 -5.40 2.26
CA ILE A 57 -5.23 -4.76 0.96
C ILE A 57 -4.28 -3.56 0.87
N ASP A 58 -3.39 -3.57 -0.11
CA ASP A 58 -2.42 -2.50 -0.34
C ASP A 58 -2.88 -1.62 -1.51
N ASP A 59 -3.29 -0.42 -1.20
CA ASP A 59 -3.86 0.50 -2.19
C ASP A 59 -2.81 1.30 -2.97
N GLN A 60 -1.52 1.16 -2.60
CA GLN A 60 -0.43 1.90 -3.23
C GLN A 60 0.81 1.03 -3.46
N VAL A 61 0.94 0.47 -4.67
CA VAL A 61 2.14 -0.26 -5.08
C VAL A 61 2.60 0.17 -6.49
N HIS A 62 3.89 -0.05 -6.78
CA HIS A 62 4.52 0.17 -8.07
C HIS A 62 5.20 -1.12 -8.55
N PHE A 63 4.44 -2.05 -9.14
CA PHE A 63 4.95 -3.35 -9.60
C PHE A 63 5.74 -3.29 -10.90
N ARG A 64 5.90 -2.07 -11.45
CA ARG A 64 6.82 -1.74 -12.54
C ARG A 64 6.47 -2.32 -13.91
N GLU A 65 5.45 -3.12 -14.06
CA GLU A 65 5.02 -3.70 -15.33
C GLU A 65 3.77 -2.98 -15.88
N PRO A 66 3.81 -2.62 -17.18
CA PRO A 66 4.82 -2.88 -18.21
C PRO A 66 6.04 -1.95 -18.17
N GLY A 67 7.09 -2.34 -18.89
CA GLY A 67 8.22 -1.50 -19.35
C GLY A 67 9.36 -1.28 -18.37
N LEU A 68 9.20 -1.55 -17.08
CA LEU A 68 10.26 -1.40 -16.06
C LEU A 68 10.55 -2.74 -15.36
N THR A 69 10.34 -3.83 -16.06
CA THR A 69 10.36 -5.20 -15.51
C THR A 69 11.71 -5.67 -14.98
N HIS A 70 12.79 -4.96 -15.27
CA HIS A 70 14.10 -5.22 -14.65
C HIS A 70 14.10 -4.92 -13.12
N LYS A 71 13.19 -4.07 -12.64
CA LYS A 71 13.04 -3.70 -11.23
C LYS A 71 12.03 -4.57 -10.49
N GLY A 72 10.95 -4.96 -11.18
CA GLY A 72 9.84 -5.74 -10.67
C GLY A 72 8.84 -6.07 -11.77
N CYS A 73 8.06 -7.12 -11.61
CA CYS A 73 6.91 -7.41 -12.46
C CYS A 73 5.74 -7.89 -11.62
N ILE A 74 4.54 -7.91 -12.19
CA ILE A 74 3.34 -8.30 -11.45
C ILE A 74 3.50 -9.68 -10.81
N ALA A 75 4.09 -10.64 -11.50
CA ALA A 75 4.31 -11.98 -10.97
C ALA A 75 5.27 -12.00 -9.77
N SER A 76 6.44 -11.37 -9.86
CA SER A 76 7.43 -11.37 -8.78
C SER A 76 6.98 -10.55 -7.57
N GLU A 77 6.38 -9.38 -7.81
CA GLU A 77 5.99 -8.50 -6.71
C GLU A 77 4.71 -8.98 -6.02
N SER A 78 3.76 -9.62 -6.76
CA SER A 78 2.61 -10.26 -6.13
C SER A 78 2.99 -11.53 -5.35
N ALA A 79 4.02 -12.28 -5.78
CA ALA A 79 4.59 -13.37 -4.99
C ALA A 79 5.17 -12.86 -3.67
N ALA A 80 5.92 -11.75 -3.71
CA ALA A 80 6.44 -11.07 -2.52
C ALA A 80 5.30 -10.53 -1.64
N ALA A 81 4.23 -9.98 -2.24
CA ALA A 81 3.07 -9.46 -1.53
C ALA A 81 2.35 -10.54 -0.72
N VAL A 82 2.07 -11.71 -1.30
CA VAL A 82 1.40 -12.80 -0.55
C VAL A 82 2.27 -13.38 0.56
N ALA A 83 3.59 -13.39 0.40
CA ALA A 83 4.52 -13.74 1.48
C ALA A 83 4.46 -12.73 2.64
N GLY A 84 4.21 -11.46 2.34
CA GLY A 84 4.03 -10.37 3.31
C GLY A 84 2.61 -10.24 3.88
N GLY A 85 1.68 -11.15 3.54
CA GLY A 85 0.30 -11.12 4.03
C GLY A 85 -0.65 -10.21 3.25
N ILE A 86 -0.23 -9.71 2.07
CA ILE A 86 -1.07 -8.90 1.19
C ILE A 86 -1.83 -9.83 0.24
N THR A 87 -3.16 -9.80 0.30
CA THR A 87 -4.02 -10.60 -0.57
C THR A 87 -4.55 -9.85 -1.77
N SER A 88 -4.50 -8.51 -1.72
CA SER A 88 -4.99 -7.64 -2.80
C SER A 88 -4.11 -6.41 -2.91
N PHE A 89 -3.84 -5.96 -4.14
CA PHE A 89 -3.08 -4.73 -4.39
C PHE A 89 -3.72 -3.84 -5.45
N MET A 90 -3.40 -2.55 -5.40
CA MET A 90 -3.77 -1.57 -6.41
C MET A 90 -2.50 -0.91 -6.97
N ASP A 91 -2.22 -1.16 -8.25
CA ASP A 91 -0.96 -0.72 -8.85
C ASP A 91 -1.07 0.64 -9.52
N MET A 92 -0.05 1.46 -9.28
CA MET A 92 0.06 2.83 -9.73
C MET A 92 0.30 2.94 -11.24
N PRO A 93 -0.10 4.08 -11.87
CA PRO A 93 -0.11 4.23 -13.33
C PRO A 93 1.24 4.58 -13.96
N ASN A 94 2.28 4.90 -13.18
CA ASN A 94 3.58 5.38 -13.68
C ASN A 94 4.49 4.27 -14.21
N THR A 95 3.98 3.49 -15.13
CA THR A 95 4.66 2.45 -15.91
C THR A 95 5.16 2.98 -17.25
N ARG A 96 5.71 2.13 -18.12
CA ARG A 96 6.14 2.49 -19.48
C ARG A 96 5.58 1.52 -20.52
N PRO A 97 4.55 1.94 -21.30
CA PRO A 97 3.87 3.25 -21.25
C PRO A 97 3.11 3.47 -19.94
N PRO A 98 2.78 4.75 -19.59
CA PRO A 98 1.95 5.06 -18.43
C PRO A 98 0.48 4.66 -18.69
N THR A 99 -0.26 4.38 -17.61
CA THR A 99 -1.66 3.96 -17.67
C THR A 99 -2.57 5.20 -17.70
N LEU A 100 -2.79 5.78 -18.87
CA LEU A 100 -3.51 7.06 -19.06
C LEU A 100 -4.89 6.94 -19.72
N ASP A 101 -5.29 5.73 -20.08
CA ASP A 101 -6.60 5.43 -20.68
C ASP A 101 -7.09 4.04 -20.28
N MET A 102 -8.32 3.71 -20.64
CA MET A 102 -8.91 2.40 -20.30
C MET A 102 -8.26 1.24 -21.05
N ALA A 103 -7.70 1.46 -22.24
CA ALA A 103 -7.01 0.43 -22.98
C ALA A 103 -5.70 0.00 -22.26
N ALA A 104 -4.97 0.97 -21.70
CA ALA A 104 -3.80 0.70 -20.86
C ALA A 104 -4.18 -0.02 -19.55
N VAL A 105 -5.32 0.33 -18.94
CA VAL A 105 -5.87 -0.41 -17.78
C VAL A 105 -6.15 -1.87 -18.15
N ASP A 106 -6.80 -2.12 -19.29
CA ASP A 106 -7.12 -3.48 -19.75
C ASP A 106 -5.88 -4.30 -20.07
N ALA A 107 -4.86 -3.68 -20.65
CA ALA A 107 -3.58 -4.33 -20.90
C ALA A 107 -2.92 -4.79 -19.58
N LYS A 108 -2.91 -3.94 -18.54
CA LYS A 108 -2.40 -4.31 -17.20
C LYS A 108 -3.24 -5.40 -16.55
N ARG A 109 -4.58 -5.34 -16.67
CA ARG A 109 -5.48 -6.40 -16.19
C ARG A 109 -5.15 -7.75 -16.84
N SER A 110 -4.86 -7.75 -18.14
CA SER A 110 -4.48 -8.97 -18.88
C SER A 110 -3.14 -9.53 -18.39
N LEU A 111 -2.15 -8.68 -18.14
CA LEU A 111 -0.87 -9.08 -17.55
C LEU A 111 -1.06 -9.70 -16.15
N ALA A 112 -1.89 -9.08 -15.32
CA ALA A 112 -2.16 -9.58 -13.96
C ALA A 112 -2.92 -10.92 -13.99
N ALA A 113 -3.92 -11.05 -14.85
CA ALA A 113 -4.66 -12.32 -15.01
C ALA A 113 -3.76 -13.49 -15.39
N ALA A 114 -2.67 -13.23 -16.14
CA ALA A 114 -1.71 -14.25 -16.56
C ALA A 114 -0.76 -14.70 -15.43
N GLY A 115 -0.42 -13.81 -14.46
CA GLY A 115 0.69 -14.11 -13.55
C GLY A 115 0.56 -13.63 -12.10
N SER A 116 -0.49 -12.91 -11.73
CA SER A 116 -0.61 -12.41 -10.35
C SER A 116 -0.98 -13.52 -9.37
N HIS A 117 -0.29 -13.54 -8.21
CA HIS A 117 -0.58 -14.42 -7.08
C HIS A 117 -1.52 -13.76 -6.05
N ALA A 118 -1.73 -12.44 -6.13
CA ALA A 118 -2.66 -11.67 -5.31
C ALA A 118 -3.77 -11.06 -6.18
N ASN A 119 -4.93 -10.73 -5.59
CA ASN A 119 -5.98 -10.01 -6.29
C ASN A 119 -5.49 -8.61 -6.67
N TYR A 120 -6.04 -8.03 -7.74
CA TYR A 120 -5.46 -6.84 -8.33
C TYR A 120 -6.49 -5.83 -8.84
N ALA A 121 -6.10 -4.55 -8.79
CA ALA A 121 -6.71 -3.47 -9.54
C ALA A 121 -5.65 -2.45 -9.96
N PHE A 122 -6.04 -1.49 -10.80
CA PHE A 122 -5.13 -0.51 -11.38
C PHE A 122 -5.71 0.89 -11.29
N HIS A 123 -4.87 1.87 -10.97
CA HIS A 123 -5.22 3.27 -11.01
C HIS A 123 -5.09 3.83 -12.43
N LEU A 124 -6.03 4.70 -12.81
CA LEU A 124 -5.91 5.52 -14.00
C LEU A 124 -5.08 6.78 -13.67
N GLY A 125 -4.04 7.02 -14.43
CA GLY A 125 -3.18 8.18 -14.26
C GLY A 125 -3.73 9.44 -14.92
N VAL A 126 -3.33 10.58 -14.37
CA VAL A 126 -3.64 11.90 -14.94
C VAL A 126 -2.39 12.48 -15.61
N SER A 127 -2.59 13.13 -16.74
CA SER A 127 -1.64 14.00 -17.42
C SER A 127 -2.33 15.32 -17.79
N THR A 128 -1.57 16.30 -18.25
CA THR A 128 -2.14 17.57 -18.74
C THR A 128 -3.02 17.42 -20.00
N HIS A 129 -2.98 16.23 -20.65
CA HIS A 129 -3.62 16.00 -21.96
C HIS A 129 -4.72 14.95 -21.96
N ASN A 130 -5.00 14.24 -20.84
CA ASN A 130 -5.96 13.13 -20.82
C ASN A 130 -7.20 13.36 -19.95
N LEU A 131 -7.53 14.60 -19.59
CA LEU A 131 -8.66 14.89 -18.70
C LEU A 131 -10.02 14.39 -19.25
N ASP A 132 -10.19 14.37 -20.57
CA ASP A 132 -11.42 13.84 -21.18
C ASP A 132 -11.50 12.31 -21.04
N ALA A 133 -10.38 11.60 -21.16
CA ALA A 133 -10.31 10.16 -20.86
C ALA A 133 -10.55 9.86 -19.38
N VAL A 134 -10.04 10.72 -18.47
CA VAL A 134 -10.31 10.63 -17.03
C VAL A 134 -11.80 10.82 -16.74
N ALA A 135 -12.44 11.84 -17.31
CA ALA A 135 -13.86 12.11 -17.10
C ALA A 135 -14.77 11.00 -17.65
N ALA A 136 -14.34 10.33 -18.73
CA ALA A 136 -15.08 9.23 -19.37
C ALA A 136 -14.75 7.84 -18.80
N ALA A 137 -13.86 7.75 -17.82
CA ALA A 137 -13.43 6.46 -17.26
C ALA A 137 -14.56 5.76 -16.52
N ASP A 138 -14.67 4.43 -16.72
CA ASP A 138 -15.61 3.58 -15.97
C ASP A 138 -15.10 3.38 -14.52
N PRO A 139 -15.76 3.95 -13.52
CA PRO A 139 -15.30 3.86 -12.14
C PRO A 139 -15.35 2.44 -11.58
N THR A 140 -16.16 1.53 -12.16
CA THR A 140 -16.24 0.15 -11.70
C THR A 140 -15.06 -0.71 -12.14
N ARG A 141 -14.22 -0.21 -13.05
CA ARG A 141 -13.11 -0.95 -13.67
C ARG A 141 -11.72 -0.47 -13.25
N ILE A 142 -11.63 0.65 -12.54
CA ILE A 142 -10.39 1.25 -12.04
C ILE A 142 -10.39 1.31 -10.52
N ALA A 143 -9.22 1.25 -9.87
CA ALA A 143 -9.12 1.42 -8.43
C ALA A 143 -9.43 2.86 -8.00
N GLY A 144 -8.89 3.84 -8.71
CA GLY A 144 -9.11 5.26 -8.52
C GLY A 144 -8.37 6.05 -9.58
N ILE A 145 -8.39 7.37 -9.46
CA ILE A 145 -7.69 8.29 -10.37
C ILE A 145 -6.46 8.85 -9.65
N LYS A 146 -5.27 8.55 -10.17
CA LYS A 146 -4.00 8.97 -9.57
C LYS A 146 -3.47 10.22 -10.22
N VAL A 147 -3.26 11.27 -9.43
CA VAL A 147 -2.59 12.50 -9.83
C VAL A 147 -1.27 12.68 -9.07
N PHE A 148 -0.21 13.05 -9.78
CA PHE A 148 1.05 13.52 -9.22
C PHE A 148 1.04 15.05 -9.22
N MET A 149 0.69 15.64 -8.10
CA MET A 149 0.72 17.08 -7.89
C MET A 149 2.13 17.46 -7.44
N GLY A 150 2.96 17.85 -8.41
CA GLY A 150 4.37 18.14 -8.17
C GLY A 150 5.27 16.91 -8.08
N ALA A 151 6.58 17.17 -8.10
CA ALA A 151 7.67 16.22 -7.82
C ALA A 151 7.67 14.89 -8.59
N SER A 152 6.97 14.82 -9.73
CA SER A 152 7.01 13.70 -10.66
C SER A 152 7.92 14.00 -11.85
N THR A 153 8.20 12.99 -12.65
CA THR A 153 8.98 13.11 -13.88
C THR A 153 8.12 12.74 -15.09
N GLY A 154 8.32 13.46 -16.20
CA GLY A 154 7.63 13.21 -17.46
C GLY A 154 6.19 13.73 -17.49
N ASP A 155 5.38 13.16 -18.40
CA ASP A 155 4.04 13.66 -18.75
C ASP A 155 2.98 13.52 -17.66
N MET A 156 3.30 12.85 -16.54
CA MET A 156 2.36 12.65 -15.42
C MET A 156 2.47 13.70 -14.31
N LEU A 157 3.35 14.69 -14.46
CA LEU A 157 3.36 15.86 -13.57
C LEU A 157 2.18 16.76 -13.90
N VAL A 158 1.34 17.05 -12.90
CA VAL A 158 0.19 17.93 -13.02
C VAL A 158 0.28 18.98 -11.92
N ASP A 159 0.81 20.15 -12.25
CA ASP A 159 0.97 21.30 -11.36
C ASP A 159 0.33 22.59 -11.91
N ASP A 160 -0.23 22.55 -13.12
CA ASP A 160 -1.00 23.66 -13.70
C ASP A 160 -2.32 23.85 -12.93
N PRO A 161 -2.58 25.03 -12.35
CA PRO A 161 -3.80 25.29 -11.58
C PRO A 161 -5.09 25.08 -12.38
N ALA A 162 -5.12 25.41 -13.66
CA ALA A 162 -6.33 25.27 -14.48
C ALA A 162 -6.63 23.79 -14.77
N VAL A 163 -5.59 22.98 -14.99
CA VAL A 163 -5.71 21.53 -15.15
C VAL A 163 -6.21 20.88 -13.85
N LEU A 164 -5.66 21.29 -12.70
CA LEU A 164 -6.09 20.79 -11.39
C LEU A 164 -7.53 21.17 -11.08
N GLU A 165 -7.96 22.41 -11.33
CA GLU A 165 -9.37 22.84 -11.15
C GLU A 165 -10.32 21.98 -11.99
N ARG A 166 -10.00 21.71 -13.27
CA ARG A 166 -10.79 20.84 -14.14
C ARG A 166 -10.81 19.40 -13.64
N LEU A 167 -9.65 18.84 -13.23
CA LEU A 167 -9.54 17.48 -12.72
C LEU A 167 -10.45 17.26 -11.51
N PHE A 168 -10.36 18.13 -10.50
CA PHE A 168 -11.18 18.01 -9.29
C PHE A 168 -12.68 18.22 -9.56
N ALA A 169 -13.03 18.96 -10.59
CA ALA A 169 -14.42 19.15 -11.00
C ALA A 169 -15.02 17.96 -11.77
N CYS A 170 -14.21 17.18 -12.50
CA CYS A 170 -14.70 16.15 -13.43
C CYS A 170 -14.39 14.71 -13.01
N ALA A 171 -13.60 14.47 -11.97
CA ALA A 171 -13.20 13.12 -11.58
C ALA A 171 -14.41 12.25 -11.21
N PRO A 172 -14.63 11.10 -11.88
CA PRO A 172 -15.84 10.29 -11.69
C PRO A 172 -15.79 9.41 -10.42
N THR A 173 -14.62 9.32 -9.77
CA THR A 173 -14.40 8.51 -8.55
C THR A 173 -13.30 9.11 -7.68
N LEU A 174 -12.81 8.35 -6.69
CA LEU A 174 -11.78 8.75 -5.74
C LEU A 174 -10.50 9.26 -6.45
N LEU A 175 -10.11 10.51 -6.14
CA LEU A 175 -8.83 11.07 -6.53
C LEU A 175 -7.77 10.67 -5.50
N MET A 176 -6.64 10.16 -5.96
CA MET A 176 -5.48 9.84 -5.14
C MET A 176 -4.34 10.78 -5.50
N ALA A 177 -3.89 11.57 -4.55
CA ALA A 177 -2.92 12.64 -4.80
C ALA A 177 -1.58 12.37 -4.12
N HIS A 178 -0.48 12.40 -4.89
CA HIS A 178 0.86 12.67 -4.40
C HIS A 178 1.06 14.19 -4.32
N CYS A 179 1.45 14.72 -3.17
CA CYS A 179 1.45 16.15 -2.90
C CYS A 179 2.84 16.64 -2.45
N GLU A 180 3.63 17.20 -3.36
CA GLU A 180 4.92 17.84 -3.04
C GLU A 180 5.17 19.05 -3.96
N ASP A 181 5.44 20.22 -3.40
CA ASP A 181 5.66 21.49 -4.12
C ASP A 181 6.98 21.49 -4.87
N THR A 182 6.95 21.31 -6.20
CA THR A 182 8.15 21.28 -7.06
C THR A 182 9.04 22.52 -6.91
N PRO A 183 8.52 23.77 -6.95
CA PRO A 183 9.34 24.96 -6.76
C PRO A 183 10.13 24.97 -5.45
N THR A 184 9.49 24.60 -4.34
CA THR A 184 10.16 24.51 -3.02
C THR A 184 11.27 23.45 -3.03
N ILE A 185 11.00 22.26 -3.62
CA ILE A 185 12.01 21.19 -3.71
C ILE A 185 13.21 21.64 -4.53
N LEU A 186 12.98 22.22 -5.71
CA LEU A 186 14.06 22.70 -6.58
C LEU A 186 14.90 23.80 -5.93
N ALA A 187 14.26 24.74 -5.21
CA ALA A 187 14.98 25.78 -4.48
C ALA A 187 15.85 25.19 -3.35
N ASN A 188 15.32 24.23 -2.61
CA ASN A 188 16.06 23.54 -1.55
C ASN A 188 17.22 22.72 -2.13
N GLU A 189 17.00 21.97 -3.23
CA GLU A 189 18.07 21.22 -3.89
C GLU A 189 19.16 22.12 -4.41
N ALA A 190 18.81 23.25 -5.03
CA ALA A 190 19.78 24.24 -5.51
C ALA A 190 20.63 24.81 -4.36
N ALA A 191 20.02 25.08 -3.19
CA ALA A 191 20.74 25.53 -2.01
C ALA A 191 21.73 24.49 -1.49
N TRP A 192 21.35 23.21 -1.49
CA TRP A 192 22.25 22.10 -1.12
C TRP A 192 23.36 21.91 -2.13
N ARG A 193 23.05 21.96 -3.42
CA ARG A 193 24.05 21.88 -4.52
C ARG A 193 25.08 23.03 -4.44
N ALA A 194 24.66 24.23 -4.09
CA ALA A 194 25.56 25.36 -3.86
C ALA A 194 26.55 25.14 -2.69
N ARG A 195 26.18 24.31 -1.70
CA ARG A 195 27.00 24.00 -0.52
C ARG A 195 27.93 22.81 -0.74
N CYS A 196 27.46 21.76 -1.43
CA CYS A 196 28.12 20.45 -1.50
C CYS A 196 28.50 20.05 -2.94
N GLY A 197 28.21 20.87 -3.96
CA GLY A 197 28.33 20.46 -5.35
C GLY A 197 27.36 19.31 -5.66
N ASP A 198 27.83 18.31 -6.41
CA ASP A 198 27.02 17.13 -6.74
C ASP A 198 27.03 16.05 -5.63
N ASP A 199 27.86 16.22 -4.60
CA ASP A 199 27.99 15.27 -3.48
C ASP A 199 26.98 15.60 -2.35
N ILE A 200 25.71 15.75 -2.71
CA ILE A 200 24.64 15.97 -1.74
C ILE A 200 24.47 14.69 -0.90
N PRO A 201 24.57 14.79 0.44
CA PRO A 201 24.41 13.62 1.30
C PRO A 201 22.94 13.19 1.41
N PHE A 202 22.67 11.90 1.64
CA PHE A 202 21.30 11.37 1.66
C PHE A 202 20.50 11.86 2.88
N ASP A 203 21.11 12.27 3.97
CA ASP A 203 20.44 12.88 5.13
C ASP A 203 19.92 14.31 4.84
N ALA A 204 20.34 14.93 3.73
CA ALA A 204 19.75 16.16 3.21
C ALA A 204 18.36 15.92 2.57
N HIS A 205 17.99 14.67 2.25
CA HIS A 205 16.76 14.37 1.54
C HIS A 205 15.48 14.91 2.22
N PRO A 206 15.27 14.74 3.54
CA PRO A 206 14.11 15.31 4.23
C PRO A 206 14.14 16.85 4.33
N LEU A 207 15.29 17.49 4.13
CA LEU A 207 15.41 18.94 4.09
C LEU A 207 15.14 19.49 2.69
N ILE A 208 15.50 18.75 1.64
CA ILE A 208 15.21 19.07 0.25
C ILE A 208 13.71 18.86 -0.01
N ARG A 209 13.18 17.66 0.28
CA ARG A 209 11.75 17.34 0.25
C ARG A 209 11.13 17.62 1.61
N SER A 210 11.05 18.90 1.91
CA SER A 210 10.75 19.42 3.24
C SER A 210 9.27 19.26 3.62
N ALA A 211 8.98 19.39 4.92
CA ALA A 211 7.61 19.43 5.43
C ALA A 211 6.79 20.60 4.83
N GLU A 212 7.46 21.72 4.49
CA GLU A 212 6.81 22.82 3.78
C GLU A 212 6.35 22.41 2.37
N ALA A 213 7.18 21.70 1.61
CA ALA A 213 6.84 21.23 0.27
C ALA A 213 5.62 20.30 0.30
N CYS A 214 5.55 19.36 1.24
CA CYS A 214 4.39 18.48 1.42
C CYS A 214 3.13 19.27 1.80
N TYR A 215 3.22 20.11 2.84
CA TYR A 215 2.08 20.85 3.36
C TYR A 215 1.44 21.79 2.33
N ARG A 216 2.23 22.46 1.49
CA ARG A 216 1.74 23.39 0.47
C ARG A 216 0.81 22.68 -0.52
N PHE A 217 1.23 21.54 -1.04
CA PHE A 217 0.43 20.83 -2.04
C PHE A 217 -0.67 19.99 -1.43
N SER A 218 -0.50 19.41 -0.25
CA SER A 218 -1.59 18.78 0.49
C SER A 218 -2.69 19.80 0.82
N SER A 219 -2.33 21.02 1.24
CA SER A 219 -3.29 22.12 1.47
C SER A 219 -4.03 22.51 0.20
N LEU A 220 -3.32 22.61 -0.93
CA LEU A 220 -3.94 22.89 -2.24
C LEU A 220 -4.93 21.80 -2.63
N ALA A 221 -4.54 20.52 -2.56
CA ALA A 221 -5.39 19.38 -2.89
C ALA A 221 -6.66 19.36 -2.03
N VAL A 222 -6.51 19.53 -0.71
CA VAL A 222 -7.65 19.60 0.23
C VAL A 222 -8.56 20.78 -0.09
N GLY A 223 -7.99 21.95 -0.41
CA GLY A 223 -8.74 23.14 -0.83
C GLY A 223 -9.56 22.92 -2.09
N LEU A 224 -8.97 22.30 -3.11
CA LEU A 224 -9.64 21.92 -4.37
C LEU A 224 -10.74 20.89 -4.11
N ALA A 225 -10.46 19.84 -3.33
CA ALA A 225 -11.45 18.82 -3.00
C ALA A 225 -12.68 19.39 -2.30
N ARG A 226 -12.49 20.31 -1.35
CA ARG A 226 -13.59 21.01 -0.67
C ARG A 226 -14.40 21.89 -1.63
N ARG A 227 -13.73 22.63 -2.52
CA ARG A 227 -14.36 23.52 -3.50
C ARG A 227 -15.24 22.74 -4.49
N HIS A 228 -14.73 21.65 -5.02
CA HIS A 228 -15.39 20.85 -6.05
C HIS A 228 -16.21 19.69 -5.48
N ARG A 229 -16.21 19.48 -4.17
CA ARG A 229 -16.84 18.33 -3.49
C ARG A 229 -16.33 16.99 -4.04
N ALA A 230 -15.05 16.96 -4.47
CA ALA A 230 -14.41 15.76 -4.95
C ALA A 230 -14.02 14.84 -3.81
N ARG A 231 -14.15 13.53 -3.97
CA ARG A 231 -13.57 12.55 -3.03
C ARG A 231 -12.07 12.53 -3.24
N LEU A 232 -11.32 12.83 -2.16
CA LEU A 232 -9.86 12.91 -2.19
C LEU A 232 -9.24 11.95 -1.19
N HIS A 233 -8.20 11.26 -1.61
CA HIS A 233 -7.30 10.50 -0.75
C HIS A 233 -5.87 11.02 -0.93
N VAL A 234 -5.31 11.63 0.12
CA VAL A 234 -3.92 12.10 0.09
C VAL A 234 -3.02 10.96 0.53
N LEU A 235 -2.16 10.54 -0.38
CA LEU A 235 -1.25 9.40 -0.22
C LEU A 235 -0.08 9.73 0.69
N HIS A 236 0.50 8.71 1.34
CA HIS A 236 1.81 8.71 2.02
C HIS A 236 2.13 9.99 2.79
N LEU A 237 1.23 10.45 3.69
CA LEU A 237 1.55 11.57 4.58
C LEU A 237 2.86 11.28 5.32
N SER A 238 3.73 12.27 5.38
CA SER A 238 5.05 12.12 5.96
C SER A 238 5.37 13.14 7.05
N THR A 239 4.46 14.07 7.37
CA THR A 239 4.72 15.16 8.30
C THR A 239 3.60 15.36 9.32
N ALA A 240 3.96 15.74 10.55
CA ALA A 240 3.00 16.14 11.59
C ALA A 240 2.15 17.36 11.16
N ARG A 241 2.74 18.26 10.38
CA ARG A 241 2.07 19.50 9.95
C ARG A 241 0.89 19.25 9.04
N GLU A 242 0.97 18.26 8.14
CA GLU A 242 -0.12 17.91 7.23
C GLU A 242 -1.35 17.39 7.95
N LEU A 243 -1.19 16.77 9.13
CA LEU A 243 -2.28 16.17 9.89
C LEU A 243 -3.41 17.17 10.25
N ALA A 244 -3.10 18.46 10.35
CA ALA A 244 -4.11 19.49 10.60
C ALA A 244 -5.13 19.68 9.47
N LEU A 245 -4.88 19.11 8.28
CA LEU A 245 -5.76 19.19 7.11
C LEU A 245 -6.88 18.14 7.15
N PHE A 246 -6.77 17.14 8.02
CA PHE A 246 -7.64 15.95 8.06
C PHE A 246 -8.38 15.82 9.38
N ASP A 247 -9.58 15.25 9.33
CA ASP A 247 -10.42 15.06 10.50
C ASP A 247 -10.14 13.71 11.18
N ASP A 248 -10.24 13.67 12.52
CA ASP A 248 -10.21 12.44 13.31
C ASP A 248 -11.48 11.60 13.13
N GLY A 249 -11.44 10.34 13.55
CA GLY A 249 -12.61 9.51 13.68
C GLY A 249 -12.82 8.49 12.55
N PRO A 250 -14.04 7.94 12.42
CA PRO A 250 -14.32 6.87 11.46
C PRO A 250 -14.25 7.35 10.02
N LEU A 251 -13.90 6.43 9.12
CA LEU A 251 -13.86 6.68 7.67
C LEU A 251 -15.24 7.06 7.10
N ALA A 252 -16.30 6.48 7.67
CA ALA A 252 -17.66 6.69 7.20
C ALA A 252 -18.02 8.19 7.16
N GLY A 253 -18.44 8.68 5.99
CA GLY A 253 -18.82 10.08 5.76
C GLY A 253 -17.65 11.04 5.47
N LYS A 254 -16.39 10.59 5.56
CA LYS A 254 -15.26 11.41 5.15
C LYS A 254 -15.21 11.57 3.62
N GLN A 255 -15.15 12.80 3.16
CA GLN A 255 -14.90 13.15 1.76
C GLN A 255 -13.41 13.19 1.45
N ILE A 256 -12.60 13.57 2.43
CA ILE A 256 -11.15 13.71 2.33
C ILE A 256 -10.51 12.77 3.34
N THR A 257 -9.66 11.89 2.85
CA THR A 257 -9.00 10.84 3.62
C THR A 257 -7.49 10.91 3.45
N ALA A 258 -6.77 10.25 4.35
CA ALA A 258 -5.31 10.24 4.37
C ALA A 258 -4.73 8.84 4.53
N GLU A 259 -3.58 8.64 3.91
CA GLU A 259 -2.77 7.43 4.03
C GLU A 259 -1.44 7.75 4.73
N ALA A 260 -0.93 6.79 5.48
CA ALA A 260 0.49 6.74 5.83
C ALA A 260 1.10 5.44 5.29
N CYS A 261 2.32 5.52 4.78
CA CYS A 261 3.01 4.32 4.35
C CYS A 261 3.85 3.70 5.45
N LEU A 262 3.97 2.38 5.38
CA LEU A 262 4.73 1.52 6.30
C LEU A 262 6.07 2.14 6.70
N HIS A 263 6.86 2.62 5.74
CA HIS A 263 8.20 3.15 6.00
C HIS A 263 8.17 4.48 6.77
N HIS A 264 7.16 5.33 6.58
CA HIS A 264 6.99 6.57 7.36
C HIS A 264 6.56 6.28 8.81
N LEU A 265 5.96 5.13 9.07
CA LEU A 265 5.59 4.71 10.42
C LEU A 265 6.74 4.00 11.16
N LEU A 266 7.73 3.43 10.45
CA LEU A 266 8.79 2.62 11.05
C LEU A 266 10.15 3.33 11.12
N PHE A 267 10.47 4.17 10.14
CA PHE A 267 11.75 4.89 10.07
C PHE A 267 11.59 6.36 10.44
N ASP A 268 12.69 6.96 10.84
CA ASP A 268 12.87 8.41 10.94
C ASP A 268 14.18 8.82 10.25
N ASP A 269 14.48 10.13 10.23
CA ASP A 269 15.64 10.69 9.53
C ASP A 269 16.98 10.15 10.02
N SER A 270 17.07 9.62 11.24
CA SER A 270 18.30 8.96 11.72
C SER A 270 18.68 7.72 10.88
N GLY A 271 17.69 7.12 10.20
CA GLY A 271 17.91 5.97 9.34
C GLY A 271 18.79 6.25 8.11
N TYR A 272 18.88 7.52 7.66
CA TYR A 272 19.75 7.86 6.52
C TYR A 272 21.24 7.61 6.83
N ALA A 273 21.64 7.70 8.09
CA ALA A 273 23.03 7.44 8.49
C ALA A 273 23.47 5.98 8.20
N THR A 274 22.54 5.03 8.27
CA THR A 274 22.83 3.60 8.09
C THR A 274 22.38 3.06 6.72
N LEU A 275 21.22 3.53 6.22
CA LEU A 275 20.63 3.04 4.97
C LEU A 275 20.98 3.91 3.77
N GLY A 276 21.38 5.16 3.98
CA GLY A 276 21.74 6.08 2.88
C GLY A 276 20.68 6.13 1.78
N SER A 277 21.09 5.85 0.55
CA SER A 277 20.21 5.80 -0.62
C SER A 277 19.08 4.77 -0.51
N LEU A 278 19.26 3.70 0.26
CA LEU A 278 18.24 2.65 0.42
C LEU A 278 17.02 3.17 1.17
N LEU A 279 17.13 4.28 1.93
CA LEU A 279 15.99 4.94 2.58
C LEU A 279 15.40 6.10 1.74
N LYS A 280 16.00 6.45 0.61
CA LYS A 280 15.50 7.52 -0.26
C LYS A 280 14.17 7.13 -0.88
N CYS A 281 13.09 7.86 -0.53
CA CYS A 281 11.72 7.73 -1.04
C CYS A 281 11.06 9.11 -1.15
N ASN A 282 9.94 9.21 -1.83
CA ASN A 282 9.19 10.46 -2.02
C ASN A 282 7.71 10.26 -1.64
N PRO A 283 7.23 11.00 -0.62
CA PRO A 283 7.94 11.98 0.22
C PRO A 283 9.05 11.36 1.07
N ALA A 284 10.03 12.17 1.43
CA ALA A 284 11.14 11.72 2.26
C ALA A 284 10.66 11.23 3.64
N VAL A 285 11.33 10.23 4.21
CA VAL A 285 11.22 9.92 5.64
C VAL A 285 11.69 11.15 6.44
N LYS A 286 10.88 11.60 7.39
CA LYS A 286 11.07 12.84 8.16
C LYS A 286 11.57 12.55 9.57
N THR A 287 11.44 13.54 10.45
CA THR A 287 11.92 13.47 11.83
C THR A 287 11.19 12.40 12.66
N ARG A 288 11.80 12.02 13.78
CA ARG A 288 11.15 11.17 14.79
C ARG A 288 9.82 11.79 15.26
N GLN A 289 9.76 13.12 15.42
CA GLN A 289 8.53 13.79 15.83
C GLN A 289 7.42 13.62 14.79
N ASP A 290 7.74 13.73 13.49
CA ASP A 290 6.80 13.48 12.41
C ASP A 290 6.29 12.04 12.44
N ARG A 291 7.20 11.05 12.51
CA ARG A 291 6.84 9.63 12.61
C ARG A 291 5.89 9.35 13.78
N ASP A 292 6.20 9.85 14.96
CA ASP A 292 5.42 9.60 16.17
C ASP A 292 4.04 10.28 16.08
N ALA A 293 3.95 11.46 15.44
CA ALA A 293 2.68 12.11 15.13
C ALA A 293 1.83 11.30 14.13
N LEU A 294 2.44 10.75 13.08
CA LEU A 294 1.74 9.86 12.13
C LEU A 294 1.19 8.61 12.83
N ARG A 295 1.97 7.97 13.72
CA ARG A 295 1.53 6.84 14.53
C ARG A 295 0.30 7.18 15.37
N ALA A 296 0.32 8.31 16.07
CA ALA A 296 -0.83 8.80 16.83
C ALA A 296 -2.05 9.07 15.94
N ALA A 297 -1.84 9.60 14.73
CA ALA A 297 -2.89 9.87 13.75
C ALA A 297 -3.53 8.59 13.19
N VAL A 298 -2.77 7.51 13.02
CA VAL A 298 -3.30 6.18 12.68
C VAL A 298 -4.24 5.67 13.77
N VAL A 299 -3.87 5.85 15.05
CA VAL A 299 -4.69 5.42 16.19
C VAL A 299 -5.99 6.23 16.26
N SER A 300 -5.91 7.56 16.17
CA SER A 300 -7.07 8.45 16.27
C SER A 300 -8.04 8.35 15.09
N GLY A 301 -7.59 7.82 13.95
CA GLY A 301 -8.37 7.78 12.71
C GLY A 301 -8.26 9.06 11.87
N ARG A 302 -7.29 9.89 12.15
CA ARG A 302 -6.94 11.01 11.27
C ARG A 302 -6.24 10.54 10.00
N ILE A 303 -5.42 9.49 10.12
CA ILE A 303 -4.96 8.66 9.00
C ILE A 303 -5.91 7.47 8.89
N ASP A 304 -6.50 7.29 7.74
CA ASP A 304 -7.58 6.34 7.49
C ASP A 304 -7.07 4.96 7.10
N VAL A 305 -6.02 4.87 6.30
CA VAL A 305 -5.45 3.62 5.78
C VAL A 305 -3.92 3.60 5.88
N ILE A 306 -3.36 2.40 5.82
CA ILE A 306 -1.91 2.16 5.78
C ILE A 306 -1.63 1.40 4.49
N GLY A 307 -0.84 2.01 3.59
CA GLY A 307 -0.30 1.39 2.38
C GLY A 307 1.19 1.12 2.50
N THR A 308 1.81 0.58 1.45
CA THR A 308 3.26 0.37 1.43
C THR A 308 4.02 1.40 0.62
N ASP A 309 3.44 1.92 -0.45
CA ASP A 309 4.19 2.61 -1.51
C ASP A 309 5.39 1.76 -1.99
N HIS A 310 5.15 0.44 -2.12
CA HIS A 310 6.18 -0.46 -2.62
C HIS A 310 6.66 -0.01 -3.99
N ALA A 311 7.90 0.45 -4.05
CA ALA A 311 8.48 1.06 -5.24
C ALA A 311 9.89 0.52 -5.49
N PRO A 312 10.03 -0.72 -6.00
CA PRO A 312 11.31 -1.39 -6.11
C PRO A 312 12.21 -0.73 -7.17
N HIS A 313 13.49 -0.68 -6.84
CA HIS A 313 14.60 -0.31 -7.70
C HIS A 313 15.75 -1.27 -7.46
N THR A 314 16.59 -1.54 -8.46
CA THR A 314 17.74 -2.41 -8.28
C THR A 314 18.76 -1.80 -7.32
N ARG A 315 19.54 -2.65 -6.63
CA ARG A 315 20.63 -2.15 -5.77
C ARG A 315 21.63 -1.28 -6.54
N ALA A 316 21.91 -1.62 -7.79
CA ALA A 316 22.79 -0.84 -8.64
C ALA A 316 22.27 0.57 -8.90
N GLU A 317 20.96 0.72 -9.17
CA GLU A 317 20.33 2.03 -9.33
C GLU A 317 20.36 2.82 -8.01
N LYS A 318 20.10 2.16 -6.89
CA LYS A 318 20.13 2.81 -5.55
C LYS A 318 21.56 3.23 -5.14
N ALA A 319 22.60 2.58 -5.63
CA ALA A 319 24.00 2.93 -5.34
C ALA A 319 24.50 4.19 -6.08
N ALA A 320 23.69 4.79 -6.93
CA ALA A 320 24.04 6.03 -7.64
C ALA A 320 24.14 7.24 -6.67
N PRO A 321 24.83 8.33 -7.06
CA PRO A 321 24.85 9.59 -6.34
C PRO A 321 23.44 10.14 -6.10
N TYR A 322 23.28 11.01 -5.11
CA TYR A 322 22.00 11.56 -4.68
C TYR A 322 21.11 12.03 -5.85
N ALA A 323 21.66 12.80 -6.78
CA ALA A 323 20.91 13.39 -7.89
C ALA A 323 20.29 12.34 -8.83
N THR A 324 20.90 11.17 -8.96
CA THR A 324 20.49 10.12 -9.90
C THR A 324 19.96 8.86 -9.22
N ALA A 325 20.22 8.65 -7.92
CA ALA A 325 19.66 7.55 -7.16
C ALA A 325 18.12 7.67 -7.13
N PRO A 326 17.37 6.66 -7.62
CA PRO A 326 15.92 6.74 -7.65
C PRO A 326 15.32 6.64 -6.24
N SER A 327 14.13 7.24 -6.06
CA SER A 327 13.35 7.18 -4.83
C SER A 327 12.37 6.01 -4.85
N GLY A 328 12.34 5.23 -3.76
CA GLY A 328 11.46 4.08 -3.58
C GLY A 328 12.13 2.93 -2.85
N LEU A 329 11.31 2.16 -2.11
CA LEU A 329 11.71 1.01 -1.30
C LEU A 329 10.88 -0.24 -1.66
N PRO A 330 11.46 -1.45 -1.64
CA PRO A 330 10.71 -2.69 -1.74
C PRO A 330 10.19 -3.09 -0.35
N LEU A 331 8.86 -3.13 -0.16
CA LEU A 331 8.25 -3.25 1.16
C LEU A 331 7.25 -4.40 1.29
N VAL A 332 6.56 -4.82 0.21
CA VAL A 332 5.39 -5.72 0.29
C VAL A 332 5.70 -7.07 0.96
N GLN A 333 6.91 -7.64 0.75
CA GLN A 333 7.25 -8.95 1.32
C GLN A 333 7.30 -8.97 2.85
N HIS A 334 7.52 -7.83 3.47
CA HIS A 334 7.63 -7.71 4.91
C HIS A 334 6.54 -6.79 5.52
N ALA A 335 5.49 -6.48 4.75
CA ALA A 335 4.52 -5.46 5.13
C ALA A 335 3.84 -5.79 6.47
N LEU A 336 3.14 -6.92 6.56
CA LEU A 336 2.41 -7.27 7.77
C LEU A 336 3.34 -7.58 8.96
N PRO A 337 4.43 -8.38 8.83
CA PRO A 337 5.36 -8.58 9.94
C PRO A 337 5.95 -7.27 10.49
N ALA A 338 6.32 -6.34 9.62
CA ALA A 338 6.87 -5.05 10.03
C ALA A 338 5.82 -4.15 10.70
N LEU A 339 4.56 -4.17 10.26
CA LEU A 339 3.45 -3.47 10.92
C LEU A 339 3.10 -4.11 12.27
N MET A 340 3.24 -5.43 12.41
CA MET A 340 3.04 -6.12 13.68
C MET A 340 4.06 -5.68 14.74
N GLU A 341 5.25 -5.18 14.35
CA GLU A 341 6.18 -4.56 15.31
C GLU A 341 5.56 -3.37 16.04
N LEU A 342 4.72 -2.56 15.36
CA LEU A 342 3.99 -1.48 16.00
C LEU A 342 2.97 -1.99 17.03
N VAL A 343 2.43 -3.19 16.81
CA VAL A 343 1.53 -3.84 17.79
C VAL A 343 2.33 -4.35 18.99
N HIS A 344 3.46 -5.00 18.77
CA HIS A 344 4.33 -5.49 19.85
C HIS A 344 4.93 -4.34 20.69
N ASP A 345 5.16 -3.18 20.06
CA ASP A 345 5.61 -1.96 20.75
C ASP A 345 4.48 -1.20 21.47
N GLY A 346 3.24 -1.67 21.38
CA GLY A 346 2.08 -1.03 22.01
C GLY A 346 1.65 0.29 21.33
N VAL A 347 2.11 0.56 20.12
CA VAL A 347 1.71 1.74 19.33
C VAL A 347 0.31 1.56 18.76
N LEU A 348 0.00 0.36 18.27
CA LEU A 348 -1.31 -0.03 17.74
C LEU A 348 -1.81 -1.27 18.48
N ASP A 349 -3.11 -1.50 18.48
CA ASP A 349 -3.67 -2.83 18.74
C ASP A 349 -3.97 -3.57 17.43
N ARG A 350 -4.14 -4.89 17.49
CA ARG A 350 -4.44 -5.73 16.32
C ARG A 350 -5.76 -5.34 15.62
N PRO A 351 -6.86 -5.02 16.35
CA PRO A 351 -8.07 -4.52 15.70
C PRO A 351 -7.87 -3.22 14.93
N THR A 352 -7.06 -2.29 15.43
CA THR A 352 -6.72 -1.05 14.70
C THR A 352 -5.87 -1.36 13.46
N LEU A 353 -4.85 -2.23 13.56
CA LEU A 353 -4.06 -2.67 12.42
C LEU A 353 -4.96 -3.24 11.31
N VAL A 354 -5.81 -4.22 11.64
CA VAL A 354 -6.75 -4.84 10.70
C VAL A 354 -7.70 -3.80 10.09
N ARG A 355 -8.20 -2.88 10.90
CA ARG A 355 -9.04 -1.79 10.40
C ARG A 355 -8.32 -0.96 9.35
N ARG A 356 -7.07 -0.57 9.58
CA ARG A 356 -6.32 0.33 8.68
C ARG A 356 -5.77 -0.35 7.43
N CYS A 357 -5.47 -1.65 7.50
CA CYS A 357 -4.86 -2.38 6.39
C CYS A 357 -5.86 -3.24 5.59
N SER A 358 -7.11 -3.40 6.07
CA SER A 358 -8.09 -4.26 5.41
C SER A 358 -9.46 -3.59 5.33
N HIS A 359 -10.14 -3.35 6.46
CA HIS A 359 -11.51 -2.83 6.48
C HIS A 359 -11.62 -1.45 5.83
N ALA A 360 -10.82 -0.48 6.30
CA ALA A 360 -10.87 0.89 5.81
C ALA A 360 -10.48 1.00 4.34
N VAL A 361 -9.54 0.17 3.87
CA VAL A 361 -9.19 0.12 2.44
C VAL A 361 -10.37 -0.41 1.62
N ALA A 362 -10.99 -1.52 2.06
CA ALA A 362 -12.16 -2.06 1.37
C ALA A 362 -13.32 -1.06 1.29
N ASP A 363 -13.60 -0.36 2.40
CA ASP A 363 -14.67 0.65 2.47
C ASP A 363 -14.35 1.89 1.63
N LEU A 364 -13.13 2.43 1.72
CA LEU A 364 -12.69 3.61 0.98
C LEU A 364 -12.81 3.43 -0.53
N PHE A 365 -12.34 2.27 -1.01
CA PHE A 365 -12.34 1.92 -2.43
C PHE A 365 -13.63 1.23 -2.87
N GLN A 366 -14.56 0.93 -1.93
CA GLN A 366 -15.82 0.25 -2.20
C GLN A 366 -15.61 -1.13 -2.85
N ILE A 367 -14.68 -1.92 -2.30
CA ILE A 367 -14.32 -3.25 -2.82
C ILE A 367 -15.41 -4.24 -2.41
N ARG A 368 -15.97 -4.98 -3.38
CA ARG A 368 -17.04 -5.92 -3.15
C ARG A 368 -16.55 -7.19 -2.46
N ASP A 369 -17.22 -7.58 -1.35
CA ASP A 369 -17.07 -8.85 -0.64
C ASP A 369 -15.64 -9.19 -0.19
N ARG A 370 -14.78 -8.21 0.11
CA ARG A 370 -13.39 -8.40 0.56
C ARG A 370 -13.05 -7.51 1.75
N GLY A 371 -11.92 -7.76 2.40
CA GLY A 371 -11.40 -6.95 3.50
C GLY A 371 -12.00 -7.24 4.88
N TYR A 372 -12.89 -8.24 5.00
CA TYR A 372 -13.56 -8.63 6.24
C TYR A 372 -13.64 -10.14 6.41
N LEU A 373 -13.70 -10.61 7.66
CA LEU A 373 -14.10 -11.99 7.98
C LEU A 373 -15.62 -12.02 8.15
N ARG A 374 -16.35 -12.19 7.03
CA ARG A 374 -17.83 -12.29 7.01
C ARG A 374 -18.25 -13.48 6.15
N GLU A 375 -19.26 -14.22 6.59
CA GLU A 375 -19.87 -15.28 5.79
C GLU A 375 -20.38 -14.73 4.45
N GLY A 376 -20.09 -15.42 3.37
CA GLY A 376 -20.34 -14.98 2.00
C GLY A 376 -19.22 -14.18 1.32
N TYR A 377 -18.29 -13.60 2.08
CA TYR A 377 -17.13 -12.86 1.56
C TYR A 377 -16.08 -13.80 0.99
N TRP A 378 -15.24 -13.29 0.09
CA TRP A 378 -14.08 -14.02 -0.39
C TRP A 378 -13.13 -14.35 0.76
N ALA A 379 -12.60 -15.56 0.73
CA ALA A 379 -11.65 -16.01 1.73
C ALA A 379 -10.23 -15.49 1.38
N ASP A 380 -10.06 -14.18 1.52
CA ASP A 380 -8.78 -13.50 1.55
C ASP A 380 -8.34 -13.42 3.01
N LEU A 381 -7.44 -14.31 3.41
CA LEU A 381 -7.14 -14.58 4.81
C LEU A 381 -5.64 -14.63 5.05
N VAL A 382 -5.19 -14.17 6.21
CA VAL A 382 -3.79 -14.31 6.64
C VAL A 382 -3.72 -14.90 8.03
N LEU A 383 -2.95 -15.97 8.17
CA LEU A 383 -2.62 -16.58 9.45
C LEU A 383 -1.22 -16.10 9.87
N VAL A 384 -1.12 -15.46 11.04
CA VAL A 384 0.10 -14.86 11.57
C VAL A 384 0.39 -15.41 12.96
N ALA A 385 1.61 -15.86 13.20
CA ALA A 385 2.09 -16.25 14.52
C ALA A 385 2.93 -15.15 15.16
N ASP A 386 2.80 -14.99 16.49
CA ASP A 386 3.76 -14.25 17.30
C ASP A 386 4.99 -15.16 17.50
N GLN A 387 5.93 -15.10 16.57
CA GLN A 387 7.12 -15.94 16.50
C GLN A 387 8.29 -15.14 15.93
N ASP A 388 9.40 -15.11 16.65
CA ASP A 388 10.62 -14.46 16.17
C ASP A 388 11.08 -15.04 14.84
N HIS A 389 11.40 -14.16 13.91
CA HIS A 389 11.83 -14.51 12.57
C HIS A 389 12.86 -13.53 12.03
N ALA A 390 14.04 -14.06 11.64
CA ALA A 390 15.06 -13.25 10.99
C ALA A 390 14.64 -12.93 9.55
N VAL A 391 14.68 -11.66 9.17
CA VAL A 391 14.32 -11.21 7.80
C VAL A 391 15.17 -11.90 6.74
N ASP A 392 16.46 -12.13 7.05
CA ASP A 392 17.41 -12.74 6.12
C ASP A 392 17.31 -14.27 6.05
N ALA A 393 16.38 -14.89 6.82
CA ALA A 393 16.17 -16.34 6.77
C ALA A 393 15.39 -16.79 5.53
N ASP A 394 14.57 -15.89 4.95
CA ASP A 394 13.79 -16.17 3.76
C ASP A 394 14.38 -15.48 2.51
N PRO A 395 14.31 -16.11 1.34
CA PRO A 395 14.74 -15.47 0.10
C PRO A 395 13.85 -14.27 -0.23
N ILE A 396 14.44 -13.21 -0.79
CA ILE A 396 13.68 -12.08 -1.34
C ILE A 396 13.04 -12.51 -2.65
N LEU A 397 11.71 -12.53 -2.71
CA LEU A 397 10.92 -12.92 -3.88
C LEU A 397 10.80 -11.77 -4.89
N GLY A 398 10.77 -10.51 -4.40
CA GLY A 398 10.77 -9.33 -5.25
C GLY A 398 12.00 -9.27 -6.14
N ARG A 399 11.82 -8.91 -7.41
CA ARG A 399 12.88 -8.96 -8.43
C ARG A 399 14.08 -8.08 -8.13
N CYS A 400 13.90 -6.98 -7.40
CA CYS A 400 15.00 -6.09 -7.01
C CYS A 400 16.02 -6.73 -6.05
N GLY A 401 15.66 -7.84 -5.37
CA GLY A 401 16.56 -8.71 -4.61
C GLY A 401 17.08 -8.11 -3.30
N TRP A 402 16.38 -7.12 -2.69
CA TRP A 402 16.76 -6.52 -1.43
C TRP A 402 15.55 -6.01 -0.64
N THR A 403 15.77 -5.71 0.63
CA THR A 403 14.79 -5.11 1.54
C THR A 403 15.45 -4.09 2.45
N PRO A 404 14.77 -3.00 2.86
CA PRO A 404 15.31 -2.06 3.85
C PRO A 404 15.35 -2.64 5.26
N PHE A 405 14.80 -3.83 5.45
CA PHE A 405 14.76 -4.55 6.74
C PHE A 405 15.86 -5.60 6.91
N ALA A 406 16.80 -5.72 5.96
CA ALA A 406 17.93 -6.67 6.06
C ALA A 406 18.64 -6.57 7.43
N GLY A 407 18.97 -7.71 8.01
CA GLY A 407 19.58 -7.81 9.34
C GLY A 407 18.63 -7.62 10.52
N ARG A 408 17.34 -7.38 10.29
CA ARG A 408 16.33 -7.25 11.35
C ARG A 408 15.71 -8.59 11.72
N HIS A 409 15.17 -8.65 12.91
CA HIS A 409 14.24 -9.67 13.37
C HIS A 409 12.85 -9.06 13.54
N PHE A 410 11.82 -9.78 13.14
CA PHE A 410 10.43 -9.46 13.46
C PHE A 410 9.90 -10.46 14.49
N ARG A 411 9.04 -9.99 15.39
CA ARG A 411 8.38 -10.81 16.43
C ARG A 411 7.12 -11.52 15.92
N SER A 412 6.83 -11.39 14.63
CA SER A 412 5.71 -12.06 13.98
C SER A 412 6.11 -12.60 12.62
N ARG A 413 5.49 -13.73 12.23
CA ARG A 413 5.68 -14.38 10.94
C ARG A 413 4.35 -14.73 10.29
N VAL A 414 4.25 -14.50 8.97
CA VAL A 414 3.13 -14.97 8.16
C VAL A 414 3.30 -16.49 7.93
N LEU A 415 2.33 -17.26 8.42
CA LEU A 415 2.29 -18.72 8.25
C LEU A 415 1.60 -19.11 6.95
N THR A 416 0.42 -18.52 6.70
CA THR A 416 -0.40 -18.83 5.54
C THR A 416 -1.10 -17.58 5.02
N THR A 417 -1.13 -17.42 3.70
CA THR A 417 -1.96 -16.43 3.00
C THR A 417 -2.87 -17.16 2.03
N LEU A 418 -4.18 -16.97 2.20
CA LEU A 418 -5.19 -17.44 1.25
C LEU A 418 -5.67 -16.26 0.40
N VAL A 419 -5.71 -16.45 -0.91
CA VAL A 419 -6.23 -15.50 -1.90
C VAL A 419 -7.42 -16.14 -2.58
N SER A 420 -8.61 -15.54 -2.43
CA SER A 420 -9.87 -16.09 -2.94
C SER A 420 -10.03 -17.58 -2.61
N GLY A 421 -9.67 -17.99 -1.37
CA GLY A 421 -9.73 -19.38 -0.90
C GLY A 421 -8.67 -20.31 -1.47
N GLN A 422 -7.67 -19.80 -2.18
CA GLN A 422 -6.52 -20.57 -2.65
C GLN A 422 -5.33 -20.32 -1.74
N SER A 423 -4.61 -21.37 -1.29
CA SER A 423 -3.34 -21.17 -0.58
C SER A 423 -2.32 -20.58 -1.55
N ALA A 424 -2.00 -19.28 -1.35
CA ALA A 424 -0.98 -18.57 -2.13
C ALA A 424 0.41 -18.71 -1.51
N TRP A 425 0.47 -18.62 -0.18
CA TRP A 425 1.69 -18.76 0.62
C TRP A 425 1.42 -19.67 1.81
N GLN A 426 2.32 -20.60 2.07
CA GLN A 426 2.24 -21.47 3.24
C GLN A 426 3.63 -21.93 3.68
N ASP A 427 3.94 -21.76 4.96
CA ASP A 427 5.16 -22.25 5.61
C ASP A 427 6.47 -21.91 4.85
N GLY A 428 6.59 -20.66 4.39
CA GLY A 428 7.77 -20.20 3.66
C GLY A 428 7.78 -20.57 2.17
N ARG A 429 6.66 -21.06 1.61
CA ARG A 429 6.59 -21.51 0.22
C ARG A 429 5.46 -20.84 -0.56
N LEU A 430 5.81 -20.33 -1.73
CA LEU A 430 4.84 -19.86 -2.70
C LEU A 430 4.17 -21.03 -3.40
N ASN A 431 2.85 -20.96 -3.56
CA ASN A 431 2.13 -21.84 -4.47
C ASN A 431 2.09 -21.22 -5.87
N PRO A 432 2.86 -21.73 -6.83
CA PRO A 432 2.93 -21.14 -8.17
C PRO A 432 1.64 -21.31 -8.98
N ALA A 433 0.71 -22.16 -8.54
CA ALA A 433 -0.58 -22.36 -9.20
C ALA A 433 -1.67 -21.39 -8.72
N CYS A 434 -1.47 -20.70 -7.59
CA CYS A 434 -2.43 -19.69 -7.11
C CYS A 434 -2.51 -18.52 -8.10
N ARG A 435 -3.74 -18.08 -8.39
CA ARG A 435 -4.01 -16.90 -9.23
C ARG A 435 -4.97 -15.98 -8.52
N GLY A 436 -4.57 -14.71 -8.45
CA GLY A 436 -5.43 -13.63 -7.99
C GLY A 436 -6.49 -13.27 -9.03
N GLU A 437 -7.51 -12.59 -8.55
CA GLU A 437 -8.64 -12.12 -9.35
C GLU A 437 -8.68 -10.60 -9.43
N ALA A 438 -9.31 -10.08 -10.49
CA ALA A 438 -9.57 -8.66 -10.60
C ALA A 438 -10.57 -8.20 -9.51
N LEU A 439 -10.21 -7.17 -8.74
CA LEU A 439 -11.10 -6.56 -7.77
C LEU A 439 -12.35 -6.00 -8.46
N GLN A 440 -13.48 -6.10 -7.79
CA GLN A 440 -14.76 -5.54 -8.19
C GLN A 440 -15.14 -4.44 -7.21
N PHE A 441 -15.75 -3.37 -7.72
CA PHE A 441 -16.10 -2.18 -6.94
C PHE A 441 -17.60 -1.91 -7.03
N ASP A 442 -18.21 -1.53 -5.90
CA ASP A 442 -19.61 -1.14 -5.78
C ASP A 442 -19.77 0.38 -5.92
N ARG A 443 -19.71 0.88 -7.17
CA ARG A 443 -19.74 2.31 -7.54
C ARG A 443 -20.77 2.62 -8.58
#